data_a298c997f3e850ff8a80e218b6664d17
#
_entry.id   a298c997f3e850ff8a80e218b6664d17
#
_cell.length_a   1.000
_cell.length_b   1.000
_cell.length_c   1.000
_cell.angle_alpha   90.00
_cell.angle_beta   90.00
_cell.angle_gamma   90.00
#
_symmetry.space_group_name_H-M   'P 1'
#
loop_
_entity.id
_entity.type
_entity.pdbx_description
1 polymer ?
#
loop_
_entity_poly.entity_id
_entity_poly.type
_entity_poly.pdbx_seq_one_letter_code
_entity_poly.pdbx_strand_id
1 'polypeptide(L)'
;VRLSNQSIHAMANVCRHRMMRLVEGRGNAKRFACPYHGWTYRIDGQLISAPHMECTAGFDKKQVTLPTIRCESWGGWIYVTLNSESESVADRLHALEPVVAKYRMERYVGIFSEDREWNTNWKLLCENFMEGYHLPVAHRSTVGNNFPVQDTIFDSRGAFDGFTYQCFTKPNDLLIGVAHPRNRKLRGDWRRTSVMPTVFPSHMYVLAPDHLWYLSVQPKGPSEVSIRYGVALAPEVFKHHPDVKSFIDEIQELLGRVQEEDRILVEAILKGAQAPLARRGPLSWLEREIHEFIQYLARQLV
;
A
#
# COMPACT_ATOMS: atom_id res chain seq x y z
N VAL A 1 -14.44 -3.88 8.13
CA VAL A 1 -15.26 -3.25 9.18
C VAL A 1 -14.50 -3.27 10.49
N ARG A 2 -14.45 -2.14 11.20
CA ARG A 2 -13.93 -2.09 12.57
C ARG A 2 -15.09 -2.26 13.54
N LEU A 3 -15.00 -3.25 14.40
CA LEU A 3 -16.00 -3.51 15.44
C LEU A 3 -15.75 -2.64 16.69
N SER A 4 -16.71 -2.63 17.62
CA SER A 4 -16.64 -1.84 18.86
C SER A 4 -15.45 -2.24 19.76
N ASN A 5 -15.02 -3.49 19.73
CA ASN A 5 -13.84 -4.01 20.43
C ASN A 5 -12.51 -3.70 19.70
N GLN A 6 -12.54 -2.86 18.68
CA GLN A 6 -11.43 -2.46 17.81
C GLN A 6 -10.90 -3.56 16.88
N SER A 7 -11.45 -4.77 16.89
CA SER A 7 -11.08 -5.79 15.91
C SER A 7 -11.52 -5.39 14.49
N ILE A 8 -10.75 -5.81 13.51
CA ILE A 8 -11.03 -5.56 12.09
C ILE A 8 -11.50 -6.86 11.45
N HIS A 9 -12.63 -6.79 10.76
CA HIS A 9 -13.19 -7.92 10.02
C HIS A 9 -13.30 -7.58 8.55
N ALA A 10 -12.81 -8.47 7.69
CA ALA A 10 -13.02 -8.42 6.25
C ALA A 10 -14.07 -9.45 5.86
N MET A 11 -15.00 -9.04 5.01
CA MET A 11 -16.11 -9.88 4.54
C MET A 11 -16.39 -9.60 3.07
N ALA A 12 -16.90 -10.60 2.36
CA ALA A 12 -17.35 -10.41 1.00
C ALA A 12 -18.50 -9.39 0.95
N ASN A 13 -18.34 -8.35 0.14
CA ASN A 13 -19.34 -7.30 -0.05
C ASN A 13 -20.46 -7.74 -1.02
N VAL A 14 -20.99 -8.94 -0.78
CA VAL A 14 -21.93 -9.62 -1.67
C VAL A 14 -23.08 -10.25 -0.88
N CYS A 15 -24.30 -9.82 -1.16
CA CYS A 15 -25.50 -10.39 -0.53
C CYS A 15 -25.64 -11.89 -0.83
N ARG A 16 -25.90 -12.68 0.20
CA ARG A 16 -26.08 -14.15 0.10
C ARG A 16 -27.35 -14.59 -0.61
N HIS A 17 -28.27 -13.66 -0.88
CA HIS A 17 -29.50 -13.96 -1.63
C HIS A 17 -29.21 -14.06 -3.14
N ARG A 18 -28.88 -12.95 -3.79
CA ARG A 18 -28.67 -12.87 -5.23
C ARG A 18 -27.49 -12.01 -5.62
N MET A 19 -26.39 -12.14 -4.88
CA MET A 19 -25.06 -11.57 -5.19
C MET A 19 -25.02 -10.03 -5.37
N MET A 20 -26.07 -9.32 -4.91
CA MET A 20 -26.05 -7.86 -4.95
C MET A 20 -24.95 -7.29 -4.05
N ARG A 21 -24.20 -6.31 -4.55
CA ARG A 21 -23.24 -5.55 -3.72
C ARG A 21 -23.99 -4.83 -2.60
N LEU A 22 -23.47 -4.91 -1.36
CA LEU A 22 -24.17 -4.41 -0.17
C LEU A 22 -23.87 -2.94 0.13
N VAL A 23 -22.61 -2.54 -0.01
CA VAL A 23 -22.16 -1.18 0.37
C VAL A 23 -21.13 -0.64 -0.62
N GLU A 24 -21.03 0.69 -0.67
CA GLU A 24 -20.02 1.41 -1.44
C GLU A 24 -19.39 2.51 -0.59
N GLY A 25 -18.15 2.88 -0.93
CA GLY A 25 -17.44 3.99 -0.31
C GLY A 25 -17.04 3.73 1.14
N ARG A 26 -17.04 4.78 1.94
CA ARG A 26 -16.62 4.83 3.35
C ARG A 26 -17.74 5.34 4.22
N GLY A 27 -17.80 4.87 5.47
CA GLY A 27 -18.78 5.38 6.42
C GLY A 27 -18.82 4.59 7.72
N ASN A 28 -19.77 4.98 8.56
CA ASN A 28 -20.10 4.28 9.78
C ASN A 28 -21.47 3.62 9.61
N ALA A 29 -21.55 2.35 9.91
CA ALA A 29 -22.78 1.58 9.83
C ALA A 29 -22.97 0.71 11.07
N LYS A 30 -24.21 0.53 11.49
CA LYS A 30 -24.59 -0.44 12.53
C LYS A 30 -25.06 -1.77 11.92
N ARG A 31 -25.38 -1.78 10.62
CA ARG A 31 -25.87 -2.91 9.84
C ARG A 31 -25.72 -2.61 8.35
N PHE A 32 -25.77 -3.64 7.52
CA PHE A 32 -25.74 -3.56 6.07
C PHE A 32 -27.08 -4.08 5.53
N ALA A 33 -27.86 -3.23 4.88
CA ALA A 33 -29.09 -3.61 4.23
C ALA A 33 -28.88 -3.73 2.71
N CYS A 34 -29.23 -4.88 2.16
CA CYS A 34 -29.17 -5.11 0.73
C CYS A 34 -30.20 -4.22 0.01
N PRO A 35 -29.78 -3.40 -0.98
CA PRO A 35 -30.70 -2.49 -1.66
C PRO A 35 -31.68 -3.22 -2.59
N TYR A 36 -31.52 -4.54 -2.80
CA TYR A 36 -32.36 -5.30 -3.71
C TYR A 36 -33.64 -5.83 -3.01
N HIS A 37 -33.50 -6.63 -1.93
CA HIS A 37 -34.64 -7.25 -1.23
C HIS A 37 -34.64 -7.00 0.28
N GLY A 38 -33.87 -6.04 0.76
CA GLY A 38 -33.85 -5.67 2.17
C GLY A 38 -33.18 -6.69 3.13
N TRP A 39 -32.49 -7.71 2.60
CA TRP A 39 -31.74 -8.60 3.47
C TRP A 39 -30.74 -7.79 4.28
N THR A 40 -30.79 -7.92 5.60
CA THR A 40 -30.02 -7.05 6.48
C THR A 40 -29.05 -7.88 7.33
N TYR A 41 -27.80 -7.48 7.34
CA TYR A 41 -26.70 -8.11 8.06
C TYR A 41 -26.19 -7.21 9.19
N ARG A 42 -25.79 -7.81 10.30
CA ARG A 42 -24.99 -7.10 11.31
C ARG A 42 -23.60 -6.80 10.75
N ILE A 43 -22.88 -5.95 11.45
CA ILE A 43 -21.50 -5.58 11.06
C ILE A 43 -20.48 -6.72 11.19
N ASP A 44 -20.84 -7.84 11.86
CA ASP A 44 -20.07 -9.09 11.91
C ASP A 44 -20.44 -10.07 10.79
N GLY A 45 -21.35 -9.69 9.90
CA GLY A 45 -21.78 -10.48 8.74
C GLY A 45 -22.99 -11.38 8.96
N GLN A 46 -23.50 -11.54 10.19
CA GLN A 46 -24.67 -12.40 10.45
C GLN A 46 -25.94 -11.79 9.86
N LEU A 47 -26.73 -12.59 9.13
CA LEU A 47 -28.04 -12.19 8.64
C LEU A 47 -29.03 -12.02 9.82
N ILE A 48 -29.69 -10.88 9.92
CA ILE A 48 -30.65 -10.57 10.97
C ILE A 48 -32.08 -10.38 10.48
N SER A 49 -32.25 -10.00 9.19
CA SER A 49 -33.56 -9.84 8.58
C SER A 49 -33.54 -10.31 7.14
N ALA A 50 -34.58 -11.04 6.73
CA ALA A 50 -34.82 -11.48 5.37
C ALA A 50 -36.34 -11.42 5.11
N PRO A 51 -36.86 -10.27 4.60
CA PRO A 51 -38.29 -10.08 4.41
C PRO A 51 -38.90 -11.16 3.50
N HIS A 52 -40.10 -11.62 3.87
CA HIS A 52 -40.90 -12.61 3.11
C HIS A 52 -40.24 -13.99 2.94
N MET A 53 -39.30 -14.34 3.82
CA MET A 53 -38.67 -15.68 3.82
C MET A 53 -39.30 -16.63 4.83
N GLU A 54 -40.33 -16.22 5.54
CA GLU A 54 -40.97 -16.97 6.64
C GLU A 54 -41.57 -18.31 6.15
N CYS A 55 -42.06 -18.35 4.93
CA CYS A 55 -42.67 -19.55 4.32
C CYS A 55 -41.70 -20.34 3.42
N THR A 56 -40.44 -19.97 3.38
CA THR A 56 -39.44 -20.68 2.55
C THR A 56 -38.93 -21.93 3.26
N ALA A 57 -39.26 -23.09 2.69
CA ALA A 57 -38.84 -24.36 3.27
C ALA A 57 -37.32 -24.47 3.41
N GLY A 58 -36.86 -24.89 4.60
CA GLY A 58 -35.43 -25.08 4.90
C GLY A 58 -34.62 -23.80 5.10
N PHE A 59 -35.25 -22.63 5.06
CA PHE A 59 -34.56 -21.37 5.30
C PHE A 59 -34.41 -21.07 6.79
N ASP A 60 -33.16 -20.98 7.26
CA ASP A 60 -32.83 -20.47 8.58
C ASP A 60 -31.81 -19.33 8.47
N LYS A 61 -32.26 -18.10 8.78
CA LYS A 61 -31.40 -16.92 8.74
C LYS A 61 -30.18 -17.01 9.67
N LYS A 62 -30.22 -17.84 10.72
CA LYS A 62 -29.09 -18.03 11.65
C LYS A 62 -27.91 -18.74 10.98
N GLN A 63 -28.19 -19.52 9.93
CA GLN A 63 -27.16 -20.21 9.16
C GLN A 63 -26.56 -19.36 8.03
N VAL A 64 -27.10 -18.16 7.82
CA VAL A 64 -26.68 -17.28 6.72
C VAL A 64 -25.75 -16.18 7.27
N THR A 65 -24.51 -16.23 6.84
CA THR A 65 -23.51 -15.17 7.14
C THR A 65 -22.80 -14.74 5.87
N LEU A 66 -22.29 -13.52 5.84
CA LEU A 66 -21.37 -13.06 4.79
C LEU A 66 -20.07 -13.85 4.88
N PRO A 67 -19.50 -14.34 3.78
CA PRO A 67 -18.21 -15.01 3.81
C PRO A 67 -17.15 -14.10 4.41
N THR A 68 -16.44 -14.61 5.40
CA THR A 68 -15.29 -13.90 5.99
C THR A 68 -14.06 -14.08 5.14
N ILE A 69 -13.24 -13.04 5.11
CA ILE A 69 -11.94 -13.02 4.44
C ILE A 69 -10.89 -12.88 5.54
N ARG A 70 -9.86 -13.71 5.49
CA ARG A 70 -8.76 -13.59 6.45
C ARG A 70 -8.13 -12.21 6.32
N CYS A 71 -8.07 -11.48 7.44
CA CYS A 71 -7.43 -10.18 7.49
C CYS A 71 -6.59 -10.03 8.76
N GLU A 72 -5.46 -9.37 8.62
CA GLU A 72 -4.51 -9.15 9.69
C GLU A 72 -4.02 -7.69 9.63
N SER A 73 -3.69 -7.13 10.81
CA SER A 73 -3.13 -5.79 10.92
C SER A 73 -1.65 -5.87 11.25
N TRP A 74 -0.83 -5.12 10.52
CA TRP A 74 0.59 -5.00 10.79
C TRP A 74 1.06 -3.58 10.47
N GLY A 75 1.78 -2.93 11.39
CA GLY A 75 2.34 -1.58 11.21
C GLY A 75 1.32 -0.49 10.88
N GLY A 76 0.03 -0.69 11.21
CA GLY A 76 -1.07 0.22 10.87
C GLY A 76 -1.78 -0.11 9.56
N TRP A 77 -1.26 -1.07 8.78
CA TRP A 77 -1.86 -1.58 7.54
C TRP A 77 -2.82 -2.74 7.81
N ILE A 78 -3.75 -2.94 6.89
CA ILE A 78 -4.67 -4.08 6.90
C ILE A 78 -4.38 -4.91 5.66
N TYR A 79 -3.95 -6.14 5.87
CA TYR A 79 -3.72 -7.12 4.81
C TYR A 79 -4.85 -8.12 4.75
N VAL A 80 -5.20 -8.53 3.56
CA VAL A 80 -6.26 -9.54 3.31
C VAL A 80 -5.74 -10.61 2.37
N THR A 81 -6.24 -11.84 2.56
CA THR A 81 -5.95 -12.95 1.66
C THR A 81 -7.16 -13.84 1.48
N LEU A 82 -7.34 -14.38 0.27
CA LEU A 82 -8.34 -15.40 -0.03
C LEU A 82 -7.82 -16.83 0.26
N ASN A 83 -6.51 -16.96 0.46
CA ASN A 83 -5.90 -18.25 0.82
C ASN A 83 -5.83 -18.39 2.35
N SER A 84 -6.63 -19.30 2.90
CA SER A 84 -6.67 -19.58 4.35
C SER A 84 -5.35 -20.14 4.89
N GLU A 85 -4.58 -20.82 4.04
CA GLU A 85 -3.32 -21.48 4.39
C GLU A 85 -2.10 -20.56 4.30
N SER A 86 -2.30 -19.31 3.90
CA SER A 86 -1.21 -18.33 3.85
C SER A 86 -0.56 -18.17 5.23
N GLU A 87 0.75 -18.00 5.24
CA GLU A 87 1.51 -17.58 6.42
C GLU A 87 0.93 -16.29 7.03
N SER A 88 1.12 -16.07 8.33
CA SER A 88 0.69 -14.81 8.95
C SER A 88 1.50 -13.63 8.41
N VAL A 89 0.89 -12.45 8.39
CA VAL A 89 1.60 -11.22 7.96
C VAL A 89 2.78 -10.93 8.88
N ALA A 90 2.63 -11.18 10.18
CA ALA A 90 3.71 -10.97 11.15
C ALA A 90 4.90 -11.90 10.89
N ASP A 91 4.67 -13.18 10.61
CA ASP A 91 5.73 -14.14 10.29
C ASP A 91 6.41 -13.76 8.95
N ARG A 92 5.59 -13.44 7.94
CA ARG A 92 6.08 -13.07 6.61
C ARG A 92 6.93 -11.81 6.62
N LEU A 93 6.60 -10.84 7.46
CA LEU A 93 7.29 -9.55 7.55
C LEU A 93 8.21 -9.43 8.78
N HIS A 94 8.45 -10.54 9.52
CA HIS A 94 9.22 -10.52 10.76
C HIS A 94 10.60 -9.88 10.62
N ALA A 95 11.25 -10.07 9.49
CA ALA A 95 12.57 -9.52 9.24
C ALA A 95 12.56 -8.06 8.72
N LEU A 96 11.41 -7.54 8.27
CA LEU A 96 11.21 -6.11 7.99
C LEU A 96 10.92 -5.32 9.29
N GLU A 97 10.28 -5.94 10.26
CA GLU A 97 9.87 -5.32 11.53
C GLU A 97 11.00 -4.53 12.22
N PRO A 98 12.23 -5.07 12.45
CA PRO A 98 13.32 -4.33 13.11
C PRO A 98 13.75 -3.05 12.37
N VAL A 99 13.51 -3.00 11.06
CA VAL A 99 13.86 -1.84 10.21
C VAL A 99 12.82 -0.73 10.37
N VAL A 100 11.54 -1.09 10.27
CA VAL A 100 10.44 -0.10 10.23
C VAL A 100 9.87 0.25 11.61
N ALA A 101 9.94 -0.64 12.60
CA ALA A 101 9.37 -0.45 13.93
C ALA A 101 9.87 0.81 14.66
N LYS A 102 11.12 1.20 14.40
CA LYS A 102 11.72 2.41 14.99
C LYS A 102 11.01 3.70 14.60
N TYR A 103 10.35 3.73 13.46
CA TYR A 103 9.57 4.88 12.99
C TYR A 103 8.20 4.96 13.65
N ARG A 104 7.64 3.82 14.10
CA ARG A 104 6.30 3.73 14.68
C ARG A 104 5.23 4.24 13.72
N MET A 105 5.29 3.77 12.47
CA MET A 105 4.44 4.24 11.37
C MET A 105 2.94 4.08 11.65
N GLU A 106 2.56 3.15 12.53
CA GLU A 106 1.17 2.96 12.99
C GLU A 106 0.60 4.18 13.72
N ARG A 107 1.45 5.14 14.10
CA ARG A 107 1.08 6.39 14.75
C ARG A 107 1.04 7.59 13.81
N TYR A 108 1.45 7.41 12.56
CA TYR A 108 1.42 8.49 11.59
C TYR A 108 -0.03 8.89 11.29
N VAL A 109 -0.24 10.17 11.10
CA VAL A 109 -1.57 10.76 10.90
C VAL A 109 -1.82 10.91 9.40
N GLY A 110 -2.78 10.16 8.86
CA GLY A 110 -3.17 10.27 7.46
C GLY A 110 -3.70 11.67 7.14
N ILE A 111 -3.16 12.29 6.10
CA ILE A 111 -3.53 13.65 5.68
C ILE A 111 -4.34 13.66 4.40
N PHE A 112 -4.07 12.77 3.47
CA PHE A 112 -4.91 12.53 2.31
C PHE A 112 -4.75 11.10 1.75
N SER A 113 -5.72 10.69 0.95
CA SER A 113 -5.69 9.44 0.18
C SER A 113 -6.59 9.59 -1.04
N GLU A 114 -6.11 9.18 -2.19
CA GLU A 114 -6.85 9.22 -3.46
C GLU A 114 -6.74 7.88 -4.20
N ASP A 115 -7.74 7.64 -5.05
CA ASP A 115 -7.73 6.53 -6.01
C ASP A 115 -7.51 7.11 -7.42
N ARG A 116 -6.62 6.49 -8.20
CA ARG A 116 -6.32 6.85 -9.59
C ARG A 116 -6.26 5.61 -10.47
N GLU A 117 -6.44 5.81 -11.77
CA GLU A 117 -6.31 4.77 -12.78
C GLU A 117 -5.25 5.17 -13.78
N TRP A 118 -4.31 4.25 -14.06
CA TRP A 118 -3.23 4.46 -15.01
C TRP A 118 -3.26 3.39 -16.10
N ASN A 119 -2.88 3.78 -17.31
CA ASN A 119 -2.84 2.90 -18.49
C ASN A 119 -1.49 2.17 -18.58
N THR A 120 -1.22 1.32 -17.59
CA THR A 120 0.01 0.54 -17.53
C THR A 120 -0.23 -0.86 -16.96
N ASN A 121 0.79 -1.72 -17.03
CA ASN A 121 0.76 -2.99 -16.34
C ASN A 121 1.20 -2.82 -14.88
N TRP A 122 0.50 -3.44 -13.96
CA TRP A 122 0.78 -3.32 -12.52
C TRP A 122 2.21 -3.72 -12.14
N LYS A 123 2.83 -4.69 -12.85
CA LYS A 123 4.21 -5.10 -12.59
C LYS A 123 5.21 -4.00 -12.97
N LEU A 124 5.00 -3.34 -14.12
CA LEU A 124 5.84 -2.23 -14.54
C LEU A 124 5.81 -1.07 -13.55
N LEU A 125 4.64 -0.78 -12.97
CA LEU A 125 4.53 0.23 -11.92
C LEU A 125 5.23 -0.22 -10.63
N CYS A 126 5.10 -1.49 -10.23
CA CYS A 126 5.81 -2.01 -9.07
C CYS A 126 7.33 -2.00 -9.28
N GLU A 127 7.80 -2.41 -10.47
CA GLU A 127 9.21 -2.38 -10.84
C GLU A 127 9.77 -0.96 -10.81
N ASN A 128 9.06 0.04 -11.33
CA ASN A 128 9.46 1.44 -11.28
C ASN A 128 9.62 1.94 -9.83
N PHE A 129 8.69 1.59 -8.93
CA PHE A 129 8.81 2.01 -7.53
C PHE A 129 9.97 1.34 -6.79
N MET A 130 10.30 0.10 -7.11
CA MET A 130 11.28 -0.70 -6.35
C MET A 130 12.72 -0.23 -6.50
N GLU A 131 13.03 0.57 -7.50
CA GLU A 131 14.41 0.92 -7.81
C GLU A 131 14.66 2.43 -7.70
N GLY A 132 15.93 2.79 -7.46
CA GLY A 132 16.35 4.19 -7.40
C GLY A 132 17.11 4.65 -8.64
N TYR A 133 17.33 3.79 -9.63
CA TYR A 133 18.20 4.07 -10.77
C TYR A 133 17.65 5.19 -11.67
N HIS A 134 16.33 5.27 -11.82
CA HIS A 134 15.67 6.33 -12.61
C HIS A 134 15.61 7.70 -11.89
N LEU A 135 15.71 7.75 -10.57
CA LEU A 135 15.47 8.96 -9.77
C LEU A 135 16.26 10.19 -10.25
N PRO A 136 17.58 10.12 -10.52
CA PRO A 136 18.34 11.29 -10.93
C PRO A 136 17.94 11.86 -12.29
N VAL A 137 17.33 11.07 -13.16
CA VAL A 137 16.97 11.44 -14.52
C VAL A 137 15.49 11.77 -14.62
N ALA A 138 14.63 10.86 -14.19
CA ALA A 138 13.19 10.98 -14.27
C ALA A 138 12.65 12.06 -13.33
N HIS A 139 13.14 12.10 -12.11
CA HIS A 139 12.71 13.04 -11.07
C HIS A 139 13.66 14.22 -10.88
N ARG A 140 14.40 14.60 -11.92
CA ARG A 140 15.39 15.67 -11.84
C ARG A 140 14.81 17.00 -11.35
N SER A 141 13.55 17.27 -11.67
CA SER A 141 12.85 18.50 -11.29
C SER A 141 12.11 18.42 -9.94
N THR A 142 12.09 17.27 -9.31
CA THR A 142 11.36 17.01 -8.06
C THR A 142 12.29 16.43 -6.98
N VAL A 143 12.29 15.12 -6.80
CA VAL A 143 12.98 14.45 -5.69
C VAL A 143 14.35 13.85 -6.08
N GLY A 144 14.70 13.79 -7.34
CA GLY A 144 15.87 13.05 -7.82
C GLY A 144 17.20 13.46 -7.18
N ASN A 145 17.38 14.74 -6.90
CA ASN A 145 18.58 15.24 -6.22
C ASN A 145 18.60 14.97 -4.71
N ASN A 146 17.50 14.50 -4.13
CA ASN A 146 17.36 14.26 -2.70
C ASN A 146 17.75 12.83 -2.31
N PHE A 147 17.99 11.96 -3.30
CA PHE A 147 18.32 10.56 -3.08
C PHE A 147 19.70 10.25 -3.67
N PRO A 148 20.71 10.06 -2.83
CA PRO A 148 22.05 9.68 -3.27
C PRO A 148 22.06 8.19 -3.66
N VAL A 149 21.61 7.88 -4.88
CA VAL A 149 21.39 6.50 -5.36
C VAL A 149 22.66 5.64 -5.31
N GLN A 150 23.86 6.24 -5.44
CA GLN A 150 25.13 5.56 -5.29
C GLN A 150 25.36 5.04 -3.86
N ASP A 151 24.69 5.61 -2.87
CA ASP A 151 24.80 5.24 -1.45
C ASP A 151 23.59 4.40 -0.99
N THR A 152 22.84 3.83 -1.94
CA THR A 152 21.70 2.96 -1.63
C THR A 152 22.14 1.77 -0.79
N ILE A 153 21.44 1.55 0.32
CA ILE A 153 21.65 0.39 1.19
C ILE A 153 20.51 -0.59 0.93
N PHE A 154 20.87 -1.75 0.43
CA PHE A 154 19.93 -2.84 0.20
C PHE A 154 19.85 -3.78 1.41
N ASP A 155 18.75 -4.50 1.47
CA ASP A 155 18.63 -5.66 2.33
C ASP A 155 19.73 -6.69 2.04
N SER A 156 20.40 -7.17 3.09
CA SER A 156 21.53 -8.12 2.97
C SER A 156 21.10 -9.57 2.73
N ARG A 157 19.80 -9.87 2.81
CA ARG A 157 19.31 -11.26 2.86
C ARG A 157 19.23 -11.96 1.51
N GLY A 158 19.16 -11.25 0.39
CA GLY A 158 18.80 -11.83 -0.91
C GLY A 158 17.29 -11.96 -1.11
N ALA A 159 16.86 -12.63 -2.19
CA ALA A 159 15.45 -12.77 -2.53
C ALA A 159 14.64 -13.47 -1.44
N PHE A 160 13.62 -12.80 -0.90
CA PHE A 160 12.72 -13.32 0.12
C PHE A 160 11.28 -13.33 -0.31
N ASP A 161 10.49 -14.14 0.38
CA ASP A 161 9.16 -14.54 -0.07
C ASP A 161 8.06 -13.53 0.21
N GLY A 162 8.33 -12.44 0.93
CA GLY A 162 7.28 -11.51 1.33
C GLY A 162 7.51 -10.05 0.97
N PHE A 163 8.75 -9.63 0.84
CA PHE A 163 9.08 -8.22 0.66
C PHE A 163 10.53 -8.00 0.25
N THR A 164 10.80 -6.79 -0.21
CA THR A 164 12.16 -6.23 -0.35
C THR A 164 12.17 -4.81 0.19
N TYR A 165 13.34 -4.24 0.45
CA TYR A 165 13.48 -2.81 0.78
C TYR A 165 14.86 -2.28 0.46
N GLN A 166 14.92 -0.98 0.23
CA GLN A 166 16.13 -0.19 0.14
C GLN A 166 16.05 1.02 1.09
N CYS A 167 17.22 1.51 1.49
CA CYS A 167 17.33 2.67 2.37
C CYS A 167 18.16 3.76 1.72
N PHE A 168 17.77 5.00 1.97
CA PHE A 168 18.50 6.20 1.56
C PHE A 168 18.73 7.10 2.75
N THR A 169 19.98 7.40 3.06
CA THR A 169 20.31 8.38 4.09
C THR A 169 20.54 9.73 3.43
N LYS A 170 19.67 10.68 3.75
CA LYS A 170 19.68 12.01 3.11
C LYS A 170 20.84 12.87 3.61
N PRO A 171 21.37 13.80 2.77
CA PRO A 171 22.32 14.81 3.18
C PRO A 171 21.81 15.69 4.34
N ASN A 172 22.73 16.31 5.09
CA ASN A 172 22.40 17.08 6.29
C ASN A 172 21.67 18.40 6.01
N ASP A 173 21.74 18.91 4.81
CA ASP A 173 21.17 20.18 4.36
C ASP A 173 19.71 20.09 3.91
N LEU A 174 19.16 18.88 3.81
CA LEU A 174 17.77 18.70 3.42
C LEU A 174 16.82 18.80 4.64
N LEU A 175 15.70 19.49 4.43
CA LEU A 175 14.66 19.70 5.45
C LEU A 175 13.53 18.67 5.38
N ILE A 176 13.24 18.12 4.21
CA ILE A 176 12.19 17.10 4.00
C ILE A 176 12.80 15.71 4.16
N GLY A 177 12.07 14.83 4.83
CA GLY A 177 12.52 13.47 5.13
C GLY A 177 13.42 13.39 6.34
N VAL A 178 13.34 14.39 7.23
CA VAL A 178 14.16 14.50 8.44
C VAL A 178 13.27 14.50 9.67
N ALA A 179 13.72 13.80 10.72
CA ALA A 179 12.98 13.70 11.96
C ALA A 179 12.83 15.07 12.64
N HIS A 180 11.60 15.44 12.97
CA HIS A 180 11.31 16.62 13.78
C HIS A 180 12.17 16.61 15.06
N PRO A 181 12.65 17.76 15.56
CA PRO A 181 13.50 17.82 16.78
C PRO A 181 12.90 17.13 18.00
N ARG A 182 11.58 17.11 18.12
CA ARG A 182 10.85 16.43 19.20
C ARG A 182 10.74 14.91 19.05
N ASN A 183 11.06 14.36 17.89
CA ASN A 183 11.19 12.92 17.73
C ASN A 183 12.48 12.44 18.38
N ARG A 184 12.37 11.86 19.57
CA ARG A 184 13.49 11.32 20.35
C ARG A 184 13.70 9.82 20.17
N LYS A 185 12.89 9.17 19.33
CA LYS A 185 12.98 7.72 19.08
C LYS A 185 13.99 7.39 18.00
N LEU A 186 13.96 8.13 16.91
CA LEU A 186 14.96 8.01 15.85
C LEU A 186 16.28 8.66 16.30
N ARG A 187 17.40 7.93 16.13
CA ARG A 187 18.75 8.36 16.54
C ARG A 187 19.75 8.16 15.40
N GLY A 188 20.85 8.93 15.45
CA GLY A 188 21.92 8.87 14.44
C GLY A 188 21.37 9.07 13.03
N ASP A 189 21.87 8.32 12.08
CA ASP A 189 21.47 8.43 10.67
C ASP A 189 20.00 8.10 10.43
N TRP A 190 19.36 7.30 11.28
CA TRP A 190 17.91 7.02 11.19
C TRP A 190 17.04 8.27 11.29
N ARG A 191 17.58 9.37 11.79
CA ARG A 191 16.85 10.65 11.81
C ARG A 191 16.66 11.26 10.43
N ARG A 192 17.35 10.76 9.40
CA ARG A 192 17.33 11.24 8.02
C ARG A 192 17.36 10.11 6.99
N THR A 193 17.22 8.87 7.44
CA THR A 193 17.12 7.70 6.56
C THR A 193 15.65 7.46 6.19
N SER A 194 15.37 7.33 4.91
CA SER A 194 14.11 6.82 4.40
C SER A 194 14.26 5.35 4.06
N VAL A 195 13.25 4.56 4.39
CA VAL A 195 13.13 3.16 3.99
C VAL A 195 12.04 3.06 2.93
N MET A 196 12.31 2.35 1.84
CA MET A 196 11.36 2.12 0.75
C MET A 196 11.04 0.63 0.65
N PRO A 197 10.12 0.12 1.45
CA PRO A 197 9.70 -1.28 1.35
C PRO A 197 8.70 -1.49 0.23
N THR A 198 8.81 -2.66 -0.40
CA THR A 198 7.76 -3.25 -1.21
C THR A 198 7.32 -4.55 -0.56
N VAL A 199 6.10 -4.59 -0.05
CA VAL A 199 5.46 -5.82 0.43
C VAL A 199 4.77 -6.45 -0.76
N PHE A 200 5.28 -7.60 -1.16
CA PHE A 200 4.82 -8.30 -2.36
C PHE A 200 3.37 -8.77 -2.25
N PRO A 201 2.60 -8.70 -3.34
CA PRO A 201 3.05 -8.29 -4.68
C PRO A 201 2.92 -6.80 -5.00
N SER A 202 2.17 -5.99 -4.23
CA SER A 202 1.68 -4.71 -4.76
C SER A 202 1.47 -3.60 -3.72
N HIS A 203 2.01 -3.75 -2.52
CA HIS A 203 1.96 -2.70 -1.51
C HIS A 203 3.35 -2.11 -1.30
N MET A 204 3.49 -0.84 -1.65
CA MET A 204 4.75 -0.11 -1.66
C MET A 204 4.61 1.16 -0.83
N TYR A 205 5.65 1.54 -0.09
CA TYR A 205 5.63 2.80 0.64
C TYR A 205 7.04 3.34 0.88
N VAL A 206 7.14 4.66 1.02
CA VAL A 206 8.33 5.36 1.51
C VAL A 206 8.07 5.77 2.95
N LEU A 207 8.85 5.22 3.86
CA LEU A 207 8.79 5.55 5.27
C LEU A 207 9.95 6.48 5.62
N ALA A 208 9.67 7.77 5.67
CA ALA A 208 10.60 8.80 6.08
C ALA A 208 10.36 9.19 7.55
N PRO A 209 11.34 9.83 8.21
CA PRO A 209 11.24 10.24 9.62
C PRO A 209 10.11 11.25 9.92
N ASP A 210 9.67 12.02 8.93
CA ASP A 210 8.67 13.08 9.04
C ASP A 210 7.34 12.72 8.36
N HIS A 211 7.36 11.85 7.34
CA HIS A 211 6.18 11.46 6.58
C HIS A 211 6.27 10.01 6.10
N LEU A 212 5.14 9.50 5.67
CA LEU A 212 4.99 8.24 4.95
C LEU A 212 4.10 8.49 3.75
N TRP A 213 4.50 8.05 2.57
CA TRP A 213 3.61 7.96 1.43
C TRP A 213 3.57 6.54 0.90
N TYR A 214 2.45 6.13 0.31
CA TYR A 214 2.24 4.75 -0.08
C TYR A 214 1.48 4.63 -1.40
N LEU A 215 1.72 3.51 -2.04
CA LEU A 215 1.00 3.01 -3.20
C LEU A 215 0.46 1.62 -2.88
N SER A 216 -0.84 1.43 -3.07
CA SER A 216 -1.48 0.12 -3.10
C SER A 216 -2.04 -0.09 -4.49
N VAL A 217 -1.49 -1.07 -5.20
CA VAL A 217 -1.72 -1.30 -6.62
C VAL A 217 -2.64 -2.49 -6.80
N GLN A 218 -3.70 -2.31 -7.59
CA GLN A 218 -4.66 -3.35 -7.93
C GLN A 218 -4.77 -3.49 -9.45
N PRO A 219 -4.39 -4.65 -10.01
CA PRO A 219 -4.58 -4.92 -11.43
C PRO A 219 -6.06 -4.88 -11.81
N LYS A 220 -6.38 -4.20 -12.91
CA LYS A 220 -7.69 -4.26 -13.57
C LYS A 220 -7.65 -5.07 -14.86
N GLY A 221 -6.44 -5.21 -15.43
CA GLY A 221 -6.20 -5.92 -16.66
C GLY A 221 -4.72 -5.91 -17.02
N PRO A 222 -4.35 -6.40 -18.21
CA PRO A 222 -2.96 -6.41 -18.66
C PRO A 222 -2.35 -5.02 -18.86
N SER A 223 -3.20 -4.01 -19.09
CA SER A 223 -2.79 -2.65 -19.47
C SER A 223 -3.49 -1.57 -18.65
N GLU A 224 -4.09 -1.94 -17.54
CA GLU A 224 -4.80 -1.00 -16.67
C GLU A 224 -4.61 -1.38 -15.20
N VAL A 225 -4.37 -0.38 -14.39
CA VAL A 225 -4.16 -0.54 -12.96
C VAL A 225 -4.92 0.54 -12.18
N SER A 226 -5.56 0.14 -11.10
CA SER A 226 -6.08 1.05 -10.08
C SER A 226 -5.03 1.21 -8.99
N ILE A 227 -4.82 2.45 -8.58
CA ILE A 227 -3.83 2.81 -7.57
C ILE A 227 -4.55 3.57 -6.46
N ARG A 228 -4.35 3.12 -5.23
CA ARG A 228 -4.62 3.97 -4.07
C ARG A 228 -3.30 4.49 -3.54
N TYR A 229 -3.15 5.81 -3.51
CA TYR A 229 -2.00 6.42 -2.88
C TYR A 229 -2.43 7.42 -1.80
N GLY A 230 -1.55 7.67 -0.86
CA GLY A 230 -1.83 8.63 0.19
C GLY A 230 -0.59 8.94 1.02
N VAL A 231 -0.73 9.93 1.89
CA VAL A 231 0.33 10.42 2.76
C VAL A 231 -0.13 10.47 4.19
N ALA A 232 0.79 10.17 5.09
CA ALA A 232 0.63 10.37 6.52
C ALA A 232 1.86 11.11 7.09
N LEU A 233 1.66 11.96 8.08
CA LEU A 233 2.72 12.68 8.78
C LEU A 233 3.07 12.05 10.12
N ALA A 234 4.34 12.07 10.48
CA ALA A 234 4.78 11.72 11.81
C ALA A 234 4.06 12.59 12.85
N PRO A 235 3.66 12.02 14.02
CA PRO A 235 2.88 12.74 15.02
C PRO A 235 3.53 14.04 15.49
N GLU A 236 4.86 14.06 15.56
CA GLU A 236 5.64 15.23 15.99
C GLU A 236 5.56 16.36 14.96
N VAL A 237 5.56 16.04 13.66
CA VAL A 237 5.36 17.02 12.58
C VAL A 237 3.93 17.53 12.61
N PHE A 238 2.94 16.64 12.58
CA PHE A 238 1.53 17.00 12.55
C PHE A 238 1.13 17.92 13.71
N LYS A 239 1.69 17.71 14.92
CA LYS A 239 1.35 18.47 16.13
C LYS A 239 2.16 19.75 16.33
N HIS A 240 3.35 19.84 15.78
CA HIS A 240 4.32 20.86 16.19
C HIS A 240 4.96 21.61 15.03
N HIS A 241 4.61 21.30 13.78
CA HIS A 241 5.04 22.13 12.64
C HIS A 241 4.39 23.51 12.75
N PRO A 242 5.16 24.61 12.62
CA PRO A 242 4.64 25.97 12.78
C PRO A 242 3.45 26.28 11.83
N ASP A 243 3.54 25.78 10.62
CA ASP A 243 2.48 25.85 9.60
C ASP A 243 2.30 24.47 8.96
N VAL A 244 1.57 23.60 9.66
CA VAL A 244 1.31 22.23 9.19
C VAL A 244 0.44 22.22 7.92
N LYS A 245 -0.41 23.23 7.73
CA LYS A 245 -1.28 23.29 6.56
C LYS A 245 -0.45 23.55 5.29
N SER A 246 0.39 24.58 5.30
CA SER A 246 1.29 24.87 4.17
C SER A 246 2.19 23.68 3.87
N PHE A 247 2.73 23.03 4.91
CA PHE A 247 3.56 21.83 4.74
C PHE A 247 2.80 20.66 4.10
N ILE A 248 1.52 20.46 4.43
CA ILE A 248 0.66 19.46 3.79
C ILE A 248 0.45 19.79 2.31
N ASP A 249 0.12 21.04 2.01
CA ASP A 249 -0.12 21.51 0.64
C ASP A 249 1.16 21.32 -0.22
N GLU A 250 2.33 21.68 0.30
CA GLU A 250 3.63 21.48 -0.36
C GLU A 250 3.96 20.02 -0.63
N ILE A 251 3.76 19.13 0.34
CA ILE A 251 3.96 17.68 0.17
C ILE A 251 3.00 17.14 -0.89
N GLN A 252 1.74 17.54 -0.83
CA GLN A 252 0.73 17.06 -1.78
C GLN A 252 1.04 17.50 -3.21
N GLU A 253 1.46 18.73 -3.40
CA GLU A 253 1.90 19.24 -4.70
C GLU A 253 3.15 18.50 -5.21
N LEU A 254 4.17 18.37 -4.37
CA LEU A 254 5.41 17.68 -4.73
C LEU A 254 5.14 16.23 -5.15
N LEU A 255 4.39 15.48 -4.34
CA LEU A 255 4.10 14.09 -4.65
C LEU A 255 3.16 13.93 -5.86
N GLY A 256 2.26 14.90 -6.07
CA GLY A 256 1.44 14.94 -7.28
C GLY A 256 2.29 15.04 -8.55
N ARG A 257 3.36 15.85 -8.51
CA ARG A 257 4.32 15.98 -9.62
C ARG A 257 5.15 14.70 -9.81
N VAL A 258 5.67 14.12 -8.74
CA VAL A 258 6.42 12.85 -8.79
C VAL A 258 5.56 11.73 -9.40
N GLN A 259 4.31 11.61 -8.97
CA GLN A 259 3.37 10.64 -9.51
C GLN A 259 3.10 10.84 -11.02
N GLU A 260 3.04 12.08 -11.48
CA GLU A 260 2.82 12.38 -12.90
C GLU A 260 4.06 12.06 -13.75
N GLU A 261 5.27 12.32 -13.22
CA GLU A 261 6.54 11.94 -13.84
C GLU A 261 6.58 10.40 -14.02
N ASP A 262 6.27 9.62 -12.97
CA ASP A 262 6.22 8.16 -13.01
C ASP A 262 5.16 7.64 -13.98
N ARG A 263 3.95 8.20 -13.94
CA ARG A 263 2.85 7.78 -14.83
C ARG A 263 3.26 7.83 -16.30
N ILE A 264 3.84 8.94 -16.71
CA ILE A 264 4.31 9.14 -18.10
C ILE A 264 5.32 8.04 -18.49
N LEU A 265 6.24 7.70 -17.59
CA LEU A 265 7.28 6.71 -17.86
C LEU A 265 6.70 5.29 -17.94
N VAL A 266 5.92 4.86 -16.97
CA VAL A 266 5.39 3.48 -16.93
C VAL A 266 4.37 3.22 -18.06
N GLU A 267 3.61 4.24 -18.48
CA GLU A 267 2.74 4.16 -19.66
C GLU A 267 3.57 4.07 -20.97
N ALA A 268 4.70 4.78 -21.04
CA ALA A 268 5.61 4.68 -22.19
C ALA A 268 6.34 3.34 -22.23
N ILE A 269 6.78 2.82 -21.08
CA ILE A 269 7.40 1.49 -20.96
C ILE A 269 6.45 0.39 -21.45
N LEU A 270 5.17 0.46 -21.08
CA LEU A 270 4.17 -0.50 -21.55
C LEU A 270 4.06 -0.50 -23.09
N LYS A 271 4.01 0.69 -23.70
CA LYS A 271 3.98 0.82 -25.16
C LYS A 271 5.24 0.23 -25.81
N GLY A 272 6.40 0.51 -25.21
CA GLY A 272 7.69 -0.06 -25.67
C GLY A 272 7.71 -1.58 -25.54
N ALA A 273 7.24 -2.14 -24.43
CA ALA A 273 7.20 -3.58 -24.19
C ALA A 273 6.27 -4.34 -25.17
N GLN A 274 5.29 -3.67 -25.75
CA GLN A 274 4.39 -4.22 -26.77
C GLN A 274 4.98 -4.20 -28.20
N ALA A 275 6.12 -3.56 -28.40
CA ALA A 275 6.74 -3.46 -29.73
C ALA A 275 7.23 -4.85 -30.20
N PRO A 276 7.11 -5.19 -31.50
CA PRO A 276 7.49 -6.51 -32.03
C PRO A 276 8.94 -6.92 -31.78
N LEU A 277 9.85 -5.94 -31.68
CA LEU A 277 11.27 -6.15 -31.46
C LEU A 277 11.69 -5.90 -30.01
N ALA A 278 10.75 -5.70 -29.09
CA ALA A 278 11.06 -5.52 -27.68
C ALA A 278 11.83 -6.74 -27.13
N ARG A 279 12.90 -6.50 -26.41
CA ARG A 279 13.73 -7.54 -25.75
C ARG A 279 14.14 -7.00 -24.37
N ARG A 280 14.37 -7.91 -23.44
CA ARG A 280 14.89 -7.58 -22.12
C ARG A 280 16.33 -7.08 -22.20
N GLY A 281 16.61 -6.00 -21.47
CA GLY A 281 17.96 -5.53 -21.19
C GLY A 281 18.51 -6.13 -19.88
N PRO A 282 19.81 -5.93 -19.60
CA PRO A 282 20.38 -6.22 -18.29
C PRO A 282 19.86 -5.21 -17.25
N LEU A 283 19.69 -5.66 -16.02
CA LEU A 283 19.39 -4.80 -14.89
C LEU A 283 20.69 -4.19 -14.32
N SER A 284 20.62 -2.95 -13.87
CA SER A 284 21.66 -2.33 -13.04
C SER A 284 21.73 -3.00 -11.67
N TRP A 285 22.85 -2.88 -10.98
CA TRP A 285 22.95 -3.28 -9.58
C TRP A 285 21.98 -2.50 -8.66
N LEU A 286 21.55 -1.30 -9.08
CA LEU A 286 20.54 -0.48 -8.40
C LEU A 286 19.11 -1.00 -8.58
N GLU A 287 18.90 -1.96 -9.46
CA GLU A 287 17.61 -2.59 -9.78
C GLU A 287 17.50 -4.01 -9.19
N ARG A 288 18.28 -4.31 -8.15
CA ARG A 288 18.31 -5.63 -7.49
C ARG A 288 16.92 -6.08 -7.05
N GLU A 289 16.11 -5.18 -6.55
CA GLU A 289 14.77 -5.49 -6.02
C GLU A 289 13.79 -5.92 -7.11
N ILE A 290 13.95 -5.42 -8.33
CA ILE A 290 13.21 -5.91 -9.51
C ILE A 290 13.53 -7.40 -9.74
N HIS A 291 14.79 -7.78 -9.63
CA HIS A 291 15.18 -9.19 -9.76
C HIS A 291 14.52 -10.06 -8.67
N GLU A 292 14.52 -9.60 -7.43
CA GLU A 292 13.87 -10.30 -6.30
C GLU A 292 12.35 -10.44 -6.50
N PHE A 293 11.70 -9.38 -6.98
CA PHE A 293 10.29 -9.40 -7.32
C PHE A 293 9.95 -10.39 -8.44
N ILE A 294 10.74 -10.42 -9.51
CA ILE A 294 10.57 -11.38 -10.61
C ILE A 294 10.73 -12.82 -10.09
N GLN A 295 11.70 -13.08 -9.21
CA GLN A 295 11.88 -14.40 -8.58
C GLN A 295 10.68 -14.77 -7.71
N TYR A 296 10.15 -13.82 -6.92
CA TYR A 296 8.91 -14.02 -6.17
C TYR A 296 7.76 -14.41 -7.09
N LEU A 297 7.51 -13.64 -8.15
CA LEU A 297 6.43 -13.93 -9.10
C LEU A 297 6.59 -15.30 -9.77
N ALA A 298 7.80 -15.67 -10.15
CA ALA A 298 8.08 -16.97 -10.75
C ALA A 298 7.69 -18.12 -9.80
N ARG A 299 8.02 -18.01 -8.51
CA ARG A 299 7.62 -19.00 -7.49
C ARG A 299 6.11 -19.08 -7.25
N GLN A 300 5.36 -18.00 -7.49
CA GLN A 300 3.91 -18.02 -7.34
C GLN A 300 3.17 -18.65 -8.53
N LEU A 301 3.85 -18.88 -9.64
CA LEU A 301 3.27 -19.44 -10.86
C LEU A 301 3.54 -20.95 -11.01
N VAL A 302 4.32 -21.54 -10.12
CA VAL A 302 4.63 -22.98 -10.06
C VAL A 302 3.85 -23.61 -8.91
#